data_bd514a966195f64017fe7d952289bc06
#
_entry.id   bd514a966195f64017fe7d952289bc06
#
_cell.length_a   1.000
_cell.length_b   1.000
_cell.length_c   1.000
_cell.angle_alpha   90.00
_cell.angle_beta   90.00
_cell.angle_gamma   90.00
#
_symmetry.space_group_name_H-M   'P 1'
#
loop_
_entity.id
_entity.type
_entity.pdbx_description
1 polymer ?
#
loop_
_entity_poly.entity_id
_entity_poly.type
_entity_poly.pdbx_seq_one_letter_code
_entity_poly.pdbx_strand_id
1 'polypeptide(L)'
;MNNEINRRDFMRLSAASIMTASVTLNLGNTAFATAASEDPKDVLKNFFESFSPTDHESWVNYFASSVYGYYREFAQNAFNQAKRLGLLDIDKAELLYAEKVNNVYAPKYYEFNRYYDSGTNYACYKTITDMETETGEYFGNGTNFSLVLMIQESSGWKIGGICKCPRDLGSVPAGVTVSRQSYGFVSYQSQPDYIKVKDEKGTVKNVAFSTYLKNVTYNEIGNMGYYDEAIKANVMAIKMCGWWAHAAGYRSAEGCDIKYGDVAYKSSYQTKPAITNAINAVDGKKLVSSDGQLFFTSYFAGSSNADGKNSGRLRQNGSNYLASTKSYTYTEILHYYYDKSSYNNPSVGIVKIN
;
A
#
# COMPACT_ATOMS: atom_id res chain seq x y z
N MET A 1 4.25 -30.13 -8.70
CA MET A 1 3.44 -29.13 -9.43
C MET A 1 3.20 -27.99 -8.45
N ASN A 2 3.96 -26.90 -8.60
CA ASN A 2 3.80 -25.71 -7.74
C ASN A 2 2.63 -24.89 -8.26
N ASN A 3 1.49 -24.97 -7.59
CA ASN A 3 0.40 -24.02 -7.81
C ASN A 3 0.75 -22.70 -7.10
N GLU A 4 1.43 -21.81 -7.79
CA GLU A 4 1.54 -20.43 -7.36
C GLU A 4 0.20 -19.75 -7.54
N ILE A 5 -0.49 -19.49 -6.45
CA ILE A 5 -1.69 -18.63 -6.44
C ILE A 5 -1.22 -17.21 -6.77
N ASN A 6 -1.44 -16.77 -8.00
CA ASN A 6 -1.11 -15.41 -8.41
C ASN A 6 -2.16 -14.40 -7.90
N ARG A 7 -1.81 -13.11 -7.93
CA ARG A 7 -2.67 -12.00 -7.46
C ARG A 7 -4.06 -11.95 -8.14
N ARG A 8 -4.17 -12.47 -9.36
CA ARG A 8 -5.44 -12.60 -10.11
C ARG A 8 -6.27 -13.75 -9.58
N ASP A 9 -5.64 -14.83 -9.15
CA ASP A 9 -6.31 -15.99 -8.57
C ASP A 9 -6.75 -15.67 -7.14
N PHE A 10 -5.99 -14.87 -6.39
CA PHE A 10 -6.43 -14.30 -5.11
C PHE A 10 -7.70 -13.43 -5.28
N MET A 11 -7.74 -12.57 -6.30
CA MET A 11 -8.92 -11.76 -6.63
C MET A 11 -10.08 -12.61 -7.21
N ARG A 12 -9.80 -13.74 -7.84
CA ARG A 12 -10.81 -14.67 -8.39
C ARG A 12 -11.28 -15.72 -7.38
N LEU A 13 -10.42 -16.16 -6.46
CA LEU A 13 -10.81 -17.05 -5.35
C LEU A 13 -11.77 -16.36 -4.38
N SER A 14 -11.71 -15.04 -4.24
CA SER A 14 -12.74 -14.27 -3.55
C SER A 14 -14.12 -14.32 -4.26
N ALA A 15 -14.17 -14.76 -5.54
CA ALA A 15 -15.38 -14.75 -6.37
C ALA A 15 -16.06 -16.09 -6.58
N ALA A 16 -15.38 -17.22 -6.40
CA ALA A 16 -15.82 -18.47 -7.03
C ALA A 16 -16.26 -19.61 -6.11
N SER A 17 -16.29 -19.45 -4.80
CA SER A 17 -16.61 -20.56 -3.89
C SER A 17 -17.64 -20.21 -2.82
N ILE A 18 -18.88 -19.94 -3.24
CA ILE A 18 -20.02 -20.10 -2.35
C ILE A 18 -21.06 -20.94 -3.10
N MET A 19 -20.90 -22.26 -3.03
CA MET A 19 -22.04 -23.16 -3.22
C MET A 19 -22.84 -23.20 -1.91
N THR A 20 -24.10 -22.87 -2.06
CA THR A 20 -25.20 -22.95 -1.11
C THR A 20 -25.17 -24.20 -0.23
N ALA A 21 -24.95 -23.99 1.05
CA ALA A 21 -25.44 -24.91 2.08
C ALA A 21 -26.51 -24.17 2.88
N SER A 22 -27.78 -24.31 2.48
CA SER A 22 -28.93 -23.90 3.26
C SER A 22 -29.09 -24.86 4.44
N VAL A 23 -28.61 -24.45 5.62
CA VAL A 23 -28.97 -25.11 6.88
C VAL A 23 -30.16 -24.37 7.48
N THR A 24 -31.31 -24.98 7.43
CA THR A 24 -32.52 -24.53 8.14
C THR A 24 -32.36 -24.83 9.60
N LEU A 25 -31.99 -23.86 10.41
CA LEU A 25 -32.04 -23.96 11.87
C LEU A 25 -33.41 -23.49 12.39
N ASN A 26 -34.18 -24.42 12.90
CA ASN A 26 -35.37 -24.16 13.70
C ASN A 26 -34.95 -23.52 15.03
N LEU A 27 -35.13 -22.22 15.17
CA LEU A 27 -34.89 -21.49 16.42
C LEU A 27 -36.22 -21.36 17.15
N GLY A 28 -36.31 -22.10 18.27
CA GLY A 28 -37.36 -21.89 19.27
C GLY A 28 -37.23 -20.49 19.89
N ASN A 29 -38.38 -19.84 20.11
CA ASN A 29 -38.51 -18.54 20.76
C ASN A 29 -37.97 -18.59 22.21
N THR A 30 -36.72 -18.16 22.38
CA THR A 30 -36.21 -17.71 23.67
C THR A 30 -36.03 -16.19 23.59
N ALA A 31 -36.66 -15.48 24.50
CA ALA A 31 -36.50 -14.05 24.66
C ALA A 31 -35.01 -13.75 24.97
N PHE A 32 -34.30 -13.23 24.00
CA PHE A 32 -32.94 -12.76 24.20
C PHE A 32 -33.01 -11.43 24.97
N ALA A 33 -32.40 -11.42 26.15
CA ALA A 33 -32.02 -10.16 26.78
C ALA A 33 -31.18 -9.37 25.77
N THR A 34 -31.59 -8.14 25.44
CA THR A 34 -30.82 -7.22 24.63
C THR A 34 -29.53 -6.91 25.39
N ALA A 35 -28.45 -7.65 25.10
CA ALA A 35 -27.12 -7.19 25.43
C ALA A 35 -26.94 -5.80 24.77
N ALA A 36 -26.50 -4.83 25.55
CA ALA A 36 -26.20 -3.50 25.03
C ALA A 36 -25.30 -3.67 23.77
N SER A 37 -25.79 -3.18 22.62
CA SER A 37 -25.07 -3.31 21.36
C SER A 37 -23.75 -2.57 21.52
N GLU A 38 -22.63 -3.31 21.48
CA GLU A 38 -21.28 -2.75 21.48
C GLU A 38 -21.18 -1.71 20.35
N ASP A 39 -20.53 -0.57 20.64
CA ASP A 39 -20.33 0.47 19.60
C ASP A 39 -19.47 -0.13 18.45
N PRO A 40 -19.87 0.04 17.18
CA PRO A 40 -19.06 -0.41 16.06
C PRO A 40 -17.60 0.07 16.12
N LYS A 41 -17.33 1.22 16.73
CA LYS A 41 -15.96 1.74 16.89
C LYS A 41 -15.14 0.93 17.88
N ASP A 42 -15.77 0.40 18.94
CA ASP A 42 -15.09 -0.47 19.89
C ASP A 42 -14.74 -1.81 19.24
N VAL A 43 -15.65 -2.35 18.43
CA VAL A 43 -15.39 -3.55 17.63
C VAL A 43 -14.22 -3.32 16.64
N LEU A 44 -14.20 -2.17 15.97
CA LEU A 44 -13.09 -1.81 15.07
C LEU A 44 -11.77 -1.67 15.83
N LYS A 45 -11.79 -1.04 17.00
CA LYS A 45 -10.60 -0.90 17.84
C LYS A 45 -10.07 -2.27 18.25
N ASN A 46 -10.92 -3.11 18.81
CA ASN A 46 -10.55 -4.46 19.26
C ASN A 46 -10.06 -5.32 18.09
N PHE A 47 -10.67 -5.20 16.91
CA PHE A 47 -10.21 -5.87 15.68
C PHE A 47 -8.79 -5.49 15.31
N PHE A 48 -8.49 -4.19 15.20
CA PHE A 48 -7.14 -3.76 14.82
C PHE A 48 -6.11 -4.08 15.91
N GLU A 49 -6.45 -3.97 17.17
CA GLU A 49 -5.56 -4.31 18.29
C GLU A 49 -5.35 -5.84 18.47
N SER A 50 -6.15 -6.67 17.77
CA SER A 50 -6.01 -8.13 17.83
C SER A 50 -4.96 -8.70 16.88
N PHE A 51 -4.36 -7.90 16.00
CA PHE A 51 -3.30 -8.38 15.13
C PHE A 51 -2.03 -8.73 15.90
N SER A 52 -1.44 -9.88 15.57
CA SER A 52 -0.23 -10.40 16.19
C SER A 52 0.54 -11.24 15.17
N PRO A 53 1.88 -11.20 15.16
CA PRO A 53 2.70 -12.02 14.26
C PRO A 53 2.63 -13.52 14.57
N THR A 54 2.14 -13.89 15.76
CA THR A 54 2.09 -15.28 16.24
C THR A 54 0.68 -15.85 16.38
N ASP A 55 -0.34 -14.99 16.33
CA ASP A 55 -1.75 -15.39 16.44
C ASP A 55 -2.57 -14.74 15.33
N HIS A 56 -2.89 -15.55 14.32
CA HIS A 56 -3.72 -15.13 13.20
C HIS A 56 -5.19 -15.49 13.36
N GLU A 57 -5.57 -16.20 14.42
CA GLU A 57 -6.96 -16.60 14.67
C GLU A 57 -7.73 -15.52 15.44
N SER A 58 -7.08 -14.72 16.26
CA SER A 58 -7.75 -13.73 17.13
C SER A 58 -8.53 -12.69 16.32
N TRP A 59 -7.95 -12.12 15.26
CA TRP A 59 -8.64 -11.16 14.41
C TRP A 59 -9.75 -11.78 13.53
N VAL A 60 -9.66 -13.08 13.20
CA VAL A 60 -10.69 -13.78 12.39
C VAL A 60 -12.04 -13.78 13.09
N ASN A 61 -12.08 -13.81 14.42
CA ASN A 61 -13.31 -13.86 15.22
C ASN A 61 -14.16 -12.58 15.13
N TYR A 62 -13.60 -11.49 14.61
CA TYR A 62 -14.33 -10.25 14.37
C TYR A 62 -15.11 -10.25 13.06
N PHE A 63 -14.87 -11.20 12.16
CA PHE A 63 -15.57 -11.25 10.88
C PHE A 63 -17.00 -11.78 11.00
N ALA A 64 -17.88 -11.24 10.15
CA ALA A 64 -19.26 -11.66 10.04
C ALA A 64 -19.34 -13.15 9.67
N SER A 65 -20.38 -13.84 10.16
CA SER A 65 -20.59 -15.28 9.96
C SER A 65 -20.57 -15.68 8.48
N SER A 66 -21.06 -14.81 7.60
CA SER A 66 -21.07 -15.01 6.14
C SER A 66 -19.68 -15.06 5.49
N VAL A 67 -18.63 -14.57 6.15
CA VAL A 67 -17.24 -14.51 5.64
C VAL A 67 -16.24 -15.15 6.58
N TYR A 68 -16.65 -15.50 7.79
CA TYR A 68 -15.78 -16.09 8.82
C TYR A 68 -15.02 -17.31 8.32
N GLY A 69 -15.73 -18.25 7.69
CA GLY A 69 -15.12 -19.48 7.17
C GLY A 69 -14.02 -19.22 6.15
N TYR A 70 -14.24 -18.24 5.26
CA TYR A 70 -13.26 -17.81 4.27
C TYR A 70 -11.99 -17.23 4.91
N TYR A 71 -12.14 -16.28 5.84
CA TYR A 71 -10.98 -15.67 6.49
C TYR A 71 -10.22 -16.64 7.39
N ARG A 72 -10.93 -17.57 8.03
CA ARG A 72 -10.30 -18.63 8.82
C ARG A 72 -9.47 -19.57 7.96
N GLU A 73 -10.03 -20.07 6.85
CA GLU A 73 -9.30 -20.93 5.90
C GLU A 73 -8.10 -20.19 5.28
N PHE A 74 -8.29 -18.93 4.92
CA PHE A 74 -7.22 -18.08 4.40
C PHE A 74 -6.08 -17.93 5.42
N ALA A 75 -6.39 -17.63 6.68
CA ALA A 75 -5.39 -17.51 7.74
C ALA A 75 -4.61 -18.82 7.93
N GLN A 76 -5.29 -19.95 8.01
CA GLN A 76 -4.67 -21.25 8.18
C GLN A 76 -3.80 -21.66 6.99
N ASN A 77 -4.28 -21.48 5.77
CA ASN A 77 -3.54 -21.88 4.56
C ASN A 77 -2.31 -21.00 4.33
N ALA A 78 -2.41 -19.69 4.53
CA ALA A 78 -1.28 -18.80 4.35
C ALA A 78 -0.21 -18.99 5.43
N PHE A 79 -0.60 -19.24 6.67
CA PHE A 79 0.31 -19.59 7.76
C PHE A 79 1.10 -20.87 7.46
N ASN A 80 0.41 -21.93 7.01
CA ASN A 80 1.05 -23.21 6.65
C ASN A 80 2.01 -23.10 5.45
N GLN A 81 1.84 -22.09 4.60
CA GLN A 81 2.68 -21.86 3.42
C GLN A 81 3.78 -20.82 3.66
N ALA A 82 3.94 -20.31 4.88
CA ALA A 82 4.84 -19.19 5.23
C ALA A 82 4.66 -17.97 4.30
N LYS A 83 3.45 -17.77 3.77
CA LYS A 83 3.10 -16.62 2.92
C LYS A 83 2.29 -15.63 3.75
N ARG A 84 2.87 -14.46 3.97
CA ARG A 84 2.20 -13.35 4.63
C ARG A 84 1.64 -12.41 3.56
N LEU A 85 0.31 -12.37 3.42
CA LEU A 85 -0.40 -11.58 2.41
C LEU A 85 -1.59 -10.85 3.04
N GLY A 86 -1.83 -9.61 2.61
CA GLY A 86 -2.99 -8.83 3.04
C GLY A 86 -3.04 -8.63 4.55
N LEU A 87 -4.07 -9.13 5.22
CA LEU A 87 -4.22 -9.02 6.68
C LEU A 87 -3.19 -9.85 7.46
N LEU A 88 -2.67 -10.92 6.89
CA LEU A 88 -1.63 -11.76 7.51
C LEU A 88 -0.26 -11.10 7.54
N ASP A 89 -0.07 -10.04 6.76
CA ASP A 89 1.17 -9.25 6.73
C ASP A 89 1.24 -8.25 7.89
N ILE A 90 0.15 -8.07 8.63
CA ILE A 90 0.07 -7.12 9.74
C ILE A 90 0.56 -7.80 11.02
N ASP A 91 1.66 -7.32 11.58
CA ASP A 91 2.19 -7.76 12.86
C ASP A 91 1.51 -7.07 14.03
N LYS A 92 1.16 -5.79 13.84
CA LYS A 92 0.51 -4.97 14.85
C LYS A 92 -0.30 -3.87 14.16
N ALA A 93 -1.43 -3.51 14.74
CA ALA A 93 -2.19 -2.35 14.31
C ALA A 93 -2.79 -1.61 15.51
N GLU A 94 -2.85 -0.30 15.43
CA GLU A 94 -3.52 0.59 16.36
C GLU A 94 -4.55 1.43 15.62
N LEU A 95 -5.78 1.48 16.11
CA LEU A 95 -6.83 2.32 15.54
C LEU A 95 -6.67 3.77 16.04
N LEU A 96 -6.26 4.68 15.17
CA LEU A 96 -6.11 6.11 15.49
C LEU A 96 -7.42 6.90 15.31
N TYR A 97 -8.26 6.46 14.37
CA TYR A 97 -9.50 7.15 14.06
C TYR A 97 -10.51 6.24 13.36
N ALA A 98 -11.79 6.39 13.67
CA ALA A 98 -12.90 5.76 12.94
C ALA A 98 -14.08 6.72 12.80
N GLU A 99 -14.61 6.83 11.58
CA GLU A 99 -15.75 7.67 11.23
C GLU A 99 -16.71 6.90 10.34
N LYS A 100 -18.00 6.93 10.70
CA LYS A 100 -19.04 6.40 9.83
C LYS A 100 -19.16 7.27 8.58
N VAL A 101 -19.07 6.64 7.41
CA VAL A 101 -19.19 7.32 6.11
C VAL A 101 -20.47 6.88 5.41
N ASN A 102 -20.83 7.59 4.35
CA ASN A 102 -22.03 7.28 3.59
C ASN A 102 -21.94 5.86 2.99
N ASN A 103 -23.00 5.07 3.16
CA ASN A 103 -23.10 3.69 2.68
C ASN A 103 -22.97 3.55 1.14
N VAL A 104 -23.10 4.65 0.36
CA VAL A 104 -22.88 4.62 -1.11
C VAL A 104 -21.47 4.18 -1.51
N TYR A 105 -20.51 4.17 -0.59
CA TYR A 105 -19.19 3.61 -0.86
C TYR A 105 -19.19 2.08 -0.92
N ALA A 106 -20.11 1.41 -0.22
CA ALA A 106 -20.17 -0.05 -0.19
C ALA A 106 -20.37 -0.68 -1.59
N PRO A 107 -21.28 -0.20 -2.48
CA PRO A 107 -21.47 -0.82 -3.81
C PRO A 107 -20.29 -0.69 -4.76
N LYS A 108 -19.39 0.25 -4.50
CA LYS A 108 -18.23 0.49 -5.36
C LYS A 108 -17.12 -0.52 -5.19
N TYR A 109 -17.18 -1.33 -4.13
CA TYR A 109 -16.15 -2.31 -3.79
C TYR A 109 -16.69 -3.71 -3.91
N TYR A 110 -16.02 -4.52 -4.71
CA TYR A 110 -16.37 -5.91 -4.95
C TYR A 110 -16.50 -6.72 -3.65
N GLU A 111 -15.62 -6.45 -2.69
CA GLU A 111 -15.59 -7.10 -1.39
C GLU A 111 -16.87 -6.88 -0.59
N PHE A 112 -17.62 -5.83 -0.90
CA PHE A 112 -18.83 -5.43 -0.19
C PHE A 112 -20.13 -5.76 -0.94
N ASN A 113 -20.07 -6.11 -2.21
CA ASN A 113 -21.24 -6.37 -3.06
C ASN A 113 -22.15 -7.49 -2.54
N ARG A 114 -21.58 -8.47 -1.84
CA ARG A 114 -22.32 -9.60 -1.28
C ARG A 114 -23.31 -9.24 -0.17
N TYR A 115 -23.23 -8.02 0.38
CA TYR A 115 -24.05 -7.56 1.50
C TYR A 115 -25.21 -6.65 1.08
N TYR A 116 -25.43 -6.53 -0.24
CA TYR A 116 -26.50 -5.68 -0.78
C TYR A 116 -27.89 -6.30 -0.70
N ASP A 117 -28.03 -7.52 -0.24
CA ASP A 117 -29.31 -8.16 -0.10
C ASP A 117 -30.19 -7.42 0.91
N SER A 118 -31.44 -7.21 0.49
CA SER A 118 -32.48 -6.52 1.23
C SER A 118 -32.66 -7.12 2.64
N GLY A 119 -32.26 -6.40 3.65
CA GLY A 119 -32.45 -6.78 5.06
C GLY A 119 -31.18 -6.82 5.90
N THR A 120 -30.00 -6.79 5.32
CA THR A 120 -28.77 -6.71 6.10
C THR A 120 -28.55 -5.29 6.61
N ASN A 121 -28.51 -5.11 7.93
CA ASN A 121 -28.10 -3.84 8.50
C ASN A 121 -26.57 -3.74 8.48
N TYR A 122 -26.06 -2.74 7.78
CA TYR A 122 -24.63 -2.50 7.62
C TYR A 122 -24.25 -1.03 7.73
N ALA A 123 -22.99 -0.76 8.03
CA ALA A 123 -22.42 0.58 8.06
C ALA A 123 -21.00 0.56 7.52
N CYS A 124 -20.64 1.59 6.76
CA CYS A 124 -19.27 1.78 6.29
C CYS A 124 -18.52 2.72 7.24
N TYR A 125 -17.29 2.36 7.58
CA TYR A 125 -16.40 3.19 8.37
C TYR A 125 -15.11 3.47 7.62
N LYS A 126 -14.73 4.74 7.55
CA LYS A 126 -13.36 5.14 7.27
C LYS A 126 -12.56 4.92 8.54
N THR A 127 -11.42 4.26 8.45
CA THR A 127 -10.49 4.08 9.56
C THR A 127 -9.11 4.63 9.20
N ILE A 128 -8.41 5.16 10.18
CA ILE A 128 -7.01 5.51 10.13
C ILE A 128 -6.32 4.67 11.20
N THR A 129 -5.33 3.90 10.78
CA THR A 129 -4.58 2.98 11.65
C THR A 129 -3.09 3.23 11.52
N ASP A 130 -2.34 3.00 12.59
CA ASP A 130 -0.89 2.82 12.53
C ASP A 130 -0.59 1.32 12.54
N MET A 131 0.19 0.83 11.56
CA MET A 131 0.44 -0.60 11.37
C MET A 131 1.93 -0.89 11.28
N GLU A 132 2.32 -2.03 11.84
CA GLU A 132 3.59 -2.69 11.59
C GLU A 132 3.33 -3.91 10.72
N THR A 133 4.04 -4.03 9.59
CA THR A 133 3.86 -5.11 8.61
C THR A 133 5.20 -5.71 8.24
N GLU A 134 5.24 -7.00 7.90
CA GLU A 134 6.47 -7.67 7.49
C GLU A 134 6.92 -7.25 6.08
N THR A 135 6.05 -7.34 5.09
CA THR A 135 6.39 -7.07 3.69
C THR A 135 5.93 -5.70 3.20
N GLY A 136 4.87 -5.16 3.78
CA GLY A 136 4.26 -3.90 3.35
C GLY A 136 3.63 -3.94 1.95
N GLU A 137 3.30 -5.12 1.44
CA GLU A 137 2.79 -5.24 0.06
C GLU A 137 1.37 -4.72 -0.12
N TYR A 138 0.49 -4.95 0.84
CA TYR A 138 -0.90 -4.49 0.77
C TYR A 138 -1.15 -3.32 1.71
N PHE A 139 -0.92 -3.48 3.00
CA PHE A 139 -0.85 -2.39 3.97
C PHE A 139 0.62 -2.05 4.19
N GLY A 140 0.94 -0.77 4.33
CA GLY A 140 2.32 -0.34 4.59
C GLY A 140 2.60 -0.19 6.08
N ASN A 141 3.88 -0.13 6.46
CA ASN A 141 4.27 0.28 7.81
C ASN A 141 3.86 1.73 8.09
N GLY A 142 3.30 2.00 9.27
CA GLY A 142 2.82 3.31 9.73
C GLY A 142 1.35 3.55 9.39
N THR A 143 0.99 4.79 9.06
CA THR A 143 -0.41 5.20 8.89
C THR A 143 -1.05 4.62 7.66
N ASN A 144 -2.15 3.88 7.83
CA ASN A 144 -2.97 3.35 6.75
C ASN A 144 -4.39 3.89 6.81
N PHE A 145 -5.00 4.04 5.63
CA PHE A 145 -6.39 4.45 5.46
C PHE A 145 -7.19 3.28 4.91
N SER A 146 -8.20 2.84 5.64
CA SER A 146 -9.04 1.73 5.22
C SER A 146 -10.52 2.11 5.21
N LEU A 147 -11.27 1.43 4.36
CA LEU A 147 -12.72 1.41 4.41
C LEU A 147 -13.15 0.05 4.95
N VAL A 148 -13.90 0.04 6.03
CA VAL A 148 -14.37 -1.19 6.69
C VAL A 148 -15.89 -1.23 6.60
N LEU A 149 -16.41 -2.35 6.10
CA LEU A 149 -17.82 -2.66 6.15
C LEU A 149 -18.13 -3.40 7.45
N MET A 150 -19.02 -2.83 8.24
CA MET A 150 -19.57 -3.44 9.45
C MET A 150 -20.94 -4.02 9.16
N ILE A 151 -21.19 -5.23 9.63
CA ILE A 151 -22.46 -5.94 9.51
C ILE A 151 -23.03 -6.12 10.91
N GLN A 152 -24.31 -5.81 11.10
CA GLN A 152 -25.00 -6.06 12.36
C GLN A 152 -25.63 -7.45 12.34
N GLU A 153 -25.12 -8.34 13.16
CA GLU A 153 -25.68 -9.67 13.41
C GLU A 153 -26.41 -9.70 14.77
N SER A 154 -27.09 -10.80 15.07
CA SER A 154 -27.72 -11.00 16.39
C SER A 154 -26.72 -11.00 17.55
N SER A 155 -25.46 -11.36 17.26
CA SER A 155 -24.33 -11.35 18.21
C SER A 155 -23.65 -9.98 18.35
N GLY A 156 -24.11 -8.94 17.65
CA GLY A 156 -23.50 -7.61 17.62
C GLY A 156 -22.89 -7.24 16.27
N TRP A 157 -22.09 -6.20 16.26
CA TRP A 157 -21.38 -5.74 15.06
C TRP A 157 -20.21 -6.65 14.70
N LYS A 158 -20.06 -6.94 13.41
CA LYS A 158 -19.00 -7.78 12.85
C LYS A 158 -18.42 -7.13 11.60
N ILE A 159 -17.21 -7.52 11.24
CA ILE A 159 -16.53 -7.05 10.02
C ILE A 159 -16.99 -7.86 8.81
N GLY A 160 -17.60 -7.21 7.85
CA GLY A 160 -18.00 -7.81 6.58
C GLY A 160 -16.89 -7.79 5.54
N GLY A 161 -15.98 -6.84 5.65
CA GLY A 161 -14.84 -6.70 4.75
C GLY A 161 -14.02 -5.46 5.05
N ILE A 162 -12.79 -5.45 4.56
CA ILE A 162 -11.85 -4.34 4.67
C ILE A 162 -11.12 -4.15 3.35
N CYS A 163 -10.99 -2.92 2.91
CA CYS A 163 -10.19 -2.55 1.74
C CYS A 163 -9.50 -1.21 1.95
N LYS A 164 -8.59 -0.86 1.04
CA LYS A 164 -7.97 0.47 1.06
C LYS A 164 -9.01 1.56 0.83
N CYS A 165 -8.90 2.65 1.58
CA CYS A 165 -9.82 3.77 1.50
C CYS A 165 -9.75 4.46 0.12
N PRO A 166 -10.89 4.86 -0.47
CA PRO A 166 -10.87 5.71 -1.66
C PRO A 166 -10.27 7.08 -1.34
N ARG A 167 -9.71 7.72 -2.37
CA ARG A 167 -8.94 8.96 -2.22
C ARG A 167 -9.74 10.12 -1.63
N ASP A 168 -10.99 10.27 -2.01
CA ASP A 168 -11.90 11.29 -1.51
C ASP A 168 -12.17 11.18 0.00
N LEU A 169 -11.88 10.04 0.60
CA LEU A 169 -11.95 9.80 2.04
C LEU A 169 -10.57 9.81 2.73
N GLY A 170 -9.47 9.90 1.99
CA GLY A 170 -8.10 9.73 2.49
C GLY A 170 -7.48 10.94 3.19
N SER A 171 -8.27 11.85 3.78
CA SER A 171 -7.76 12.98 4.56
C SER A 171 -7.67 12.65 6.05
N VAL A 172 -6.63 13.17 6.73
CA VAL A 172 -6.51 13.10 8.19
C VAL A 172 -7.37 14.21 8.80
N PRO A 173 -8.31 13.88 9.69
CA PRO A 173 -9.11 14.88 10.39
C PRO A 173 -8.28 15.74 11.33
N ALA A 174 -8.74 16.97 11.60
CA ALA A 174 -8.10 17.83 12.58
C ALA A 174 -8.06 17.17 13.97
N GLY A 175 -6.93 17.23 14.63
CA GLY A 175 -6.71 16.65 15.97
C GLY A 175 -6.32 15.17 16.00
N VAL A 176 -6.28 14.48 14.85
CA VAL A 176 -5.73 13.12 14.75
C VAL A 176 -4.23 13.21 14.54
N THR A 177 -3.46 12.71 15.50
CA THR A 177 -2.00 12.60 15.37
C THR A 177 -1.66 11.29 14.70
N VAL A 178 -0.98 11.36 13.57
CA VAL A 178 -0.45 10.19 12.85
C VAL A 178 1.04 10.07 13.12
N SER A 179 1.48 8.93 13.64
CA SER A 179 2.85 8.76 14.13
C SER A 179 3.87 8.53 13.00
N ARG A 180 3.44 8.01 11.87
CA ARG A 180 4.23 7.84 10.64
C ARG A 180 3.29 7.83 9.44
N GLN A 181 3.58 8.65 8.42
CA GLN A 181 2.98 8.44 7.11
C GLN A 181 3.73 7.30 6.42
N SER A 182 3.17 6.10 6.43
CA SER A 182 3.67 5.06 5.54
C SER A 182 3.26 5.38 4.12
N TYR A 183 4.20 5.68 3.26
CA TYR A 183 4.01 5.91 1.83
C TYR A 183 2.81 6.81 1.45
N GLY A 184 2.37 7.67 2.40
CA GLY A 184 1.27 8.59 2.19
C GLY A 184 1.64 9.76 1.28
N PHE A 185 0.66 10.60 1.02
CA PHE A 185 0.88 11.85 0.29
C PHE A 185 1.47 12.91 1.21
N VAL A 186 2.39 13.69 0.67
CA VAL A 186 2.94 14.87 1.32
C VAL A 186 2.60 16.08 0.47
N SER A 187 2.19 17.17 1.12
CA SER A 187 2.01 18.45 0.43
C SER A 187 3.25 18.79 -0.37
N TYR A 188 3.04 19.31 -1.59
CA TYR A 188 4.15 19.67 -2.45
C TYR A 188 5.09 20.65 -1.75
N GLN A 189 6.37 20.33 -1.76
CA GLN A 189 7.48 21.19 -1.35
C GLN A 189 8.48 21.26 -2.50
N SER A 190 9.34 22.26 -2.53
CA SER A 190 10.43 22.33 -3.50
C SER A 190 11.40 21.17 -3.36
N GLN A 191 12.03 20.78 -4.46
CA GLN A 191 13.10 19.79 -4.40
C GLN A 191 14.18 20.24 -3.41
N PRO A 192 14.62 19.38 -2.49
CA PRO A 192 15.67 19.76 -1.55
C PRO A 192 17.03 19.90 -2.25
N ASP A 193 17.82 20.85 -1.82
CA ASP A 193 19.22 21.00 -2.28
C ASP A 193 20.09 19.87 -1.70
N TYR A 194 19.80 19.43 -0.51
CA TYR A 194 20.52 18.39 0.24
C TYR A 194 19.56 17.36 0.80
N ILE A 195 20.07 16.14 0.97
CA ILE A 195 19.36 15.03 1.59
C ILE A 195 20.26 14.30 2.58
N LYS A 196 19.74 13.95 3.74
CA LYS A 196 20.45 13.14 4.73
C LYS A 196 20.27 11.67 4.41
N VAL A 197 21.37 10.99 4.09
CA VAL A 197 21.37 9.56 3.74
C VAL A 197 22.21 8.76 4.72
N LYS A 198 21.75 7.55 5.03
CA LYS A 198 22.52 6.58 5.81
C LYS A 198 23.01 5.48 4.88
N ASP A 199 24.33 5.34 4.74
CA ASP A 199 24.94 4.39 3.82
C ASP A 199 24.94 2.94 4.37
N GLU A 200 25.48 1.99 3.57
CA GLU A 200 25.56 0.56 3.93
C GLU A 200 26.43 0.26 5.16
N LYS A 201 27.22 1.24 5.59
CA LYS A 201 28.07 1.16 6.80
C LYS A 201 27.39 1.78 8.02
N GLY A 202 26.16 2.28 7.85
CA GLY A 202 25.43 2.97 8.92
C GLY A 202 25.83 4.43 9.12
N THR A 203 26.68 5.00 8.25
CA THR A 203 27.15 6.39 8.37
C THR A 203 26.11 7.33 7.77
N VAL A 204 25.67 8.31 8.56
CA VAL A 204 24.76 9.37 8.10
C VAL A 204 25.57 10.50 7.46
N LYS A 205 25.18 10.91 6.24
CA LYS A 205 25.80 11.99 5.49
C LYS A 205 24.73 12.96 4.98
N ASN A 206 25.04 14.25 5.04
CA ASN A 206 24.25 15.26 4.34
C ASN A 206 24.89 15.52 2.99
N VAL A 207 24.22 15.16 1.91
CA VAL A 207 24.79 15.22 0.55
C VAL A 207 23.94 16.05 -0.38
N ALA A 208 24.56 16.67 -1.39
CA ALA A 208 23.81 17.35 -2.43
C ALA A 208 22.83 16.35 -3.09
N PHE A 209 21.62 16.79 -3.38
CA PHE A 209 20.59 15.92 -3.94
C PHE A 209 20.99 15.31 -5.29
N SER A 210 21.77 16.04 -6.10
CA SER A 210 22.37 15.54 -7.34
C SER A 210 23.39 14.40 -7.10
N THR A 211 24.14 14.47 -5.99
CA THR A 211 25.07 13.39 -5.57
C THR A 211 24.30 12.15 -5.16
N TYR A 212 23.22 12.32 -4.40
CA TYR A 212 22.29 11.25 -4.06
C TYR A 212 21.76 10.54 -5.31
N LEU A 213 21.25 11.29 -6.29
CA LEU A 213 20.74 10.74 -7.54
C LEU A 213 21.80 9.93 -8.30
N LYS A 214 23.01 10.46 -8.46
CA LYS A 214 24.11 9.77 -9.13
C LYS A 214 24.47 8.46 -8.42
N ASN A 215 24.59 8.52 -7.10
CA ASN A 215 24.97 7.38 -6.28
C ASN A 215 23.93 6.25 -6.34
N VAL A 216 22.67 6.57 -6.03
CA VAL A 216 21.61 5.57 -6.01
C VAL A 216 21.38 5.00 -7.41
N THR A 217 21.27 5.83 -8.44
CA THR A 217 21.04 5.35 -9.80
C THR A 217 22.16 4.41 -10.26
N TYR A 218 23.42 4.75 -9.98
CA TYR A 218 24.53 3.87 -10.32
C TYR A 218 24.44 2.52 -9.61
N ASN A 219 24.17 2.51 -8.32
CA ASN A 219 24.14 1.28 -7.53
C ASN A 219 22.89 0.43 -7.78
N GLU A 220 21.80 1.04 -8.27
CA GLU A 220 20.56 0.33 -8.65
C GLU A 220 20.67 -0.28 -10.05
N ILE A 221 21.04 0.53 -11.06
CA ILE A 221 20.93 0.13 -12.47
C ILE A 221 22.18 0.40 -13.31
N GLY A 222 23.24 0.93 -12.73
CA GLY A 222 24.41 1.44 -13.48
C GLY A 222 25.13 0.40 -14.35
N ASN A 223 25.01 -0.88 -14.04
CA ASN A 223 25.65 -1.96 -14.79
C ASN A 223 24.70 -2.75 -15.71
N MET A 224 23.42 -2.34 -15.81
CA MET A 224 22.38 -3.12 -16.49
C MET A 224 22.29 -2.89 -18.00
N GLY A 225 22.94 -1.86 -18.56
CA GLY A 225 22.90 -1.56 -20.00
C GLY A 225 21.51 -1.19 -20.52
N TYR A 226 20.72 -0.49 -19.70
CA TYR A 226 19.35 -0.10 -20.03
C TYR A 226 19.30 0.97 -21.14
N TYR A 227 18.19 1.00 -21.89
CA TYR A 227 17.86 2.04 -22.84
C TYR A 227 17.65 3.39 -22.13
N ASP A 228 17.96 4.48 -22.82
CA ASP A 228 17.95 5.84 -22.26
C ASP A 228 16.61 6.21 -21.61
N GLU A 229 15.49 5.86 -22.23
CA GLU A 229 14.15 6.13 -21.69
C GLU A 229 13.88 5.34 -20.40
N ALA A 230 14.39 4.11 -20.30
CA ALA A 230 14.32 3.34 -19.07
C ALA A 230 15.19 3.96 -17.97
N ILE A 231 16.40 4.42 -18.29
CA ILE A 231 17.28 5.09 -17.33
C ILE A 231 16.60 6.36 -16.81
N LYS A 232 16.00 7.19 -17.68
CA LYS A 232 15.26 8.41 -17.29
C LYS A 232 14.08 8.09 -16.36
N ALA A 233 13.30 7.04 -16.68
CA ALA A 233 12.18 6.61 -15.82
C ALA A 233 12.64 6.17 -14.42
N ASN A 234 13.73 5.40 -14.36
CA ASN A 234 14.34 4.98 -13.09
C ASN A 234 14.91 6.16 -12.30
N VAL A 235 15.61 7.08 -12.96
CA VAL A 235 16.11 8.32 -12.32
C VAL A 235 14.97 9.13 -11.75
N MET A 236 13.85 9.28 -12.49
CA MET A 236 12.68 9.99 -11.99
C MET A 236 12.07 9.29 -10.76
N ALA A 237 11.93 7.97 -10.77
CA ALA A 237 11.44 7.22 -9.63
C ALA A 237 12.35 7.38 -8.40
N ILE A 238 13.67 7.27 -8.56
CA ILE A 238 14.67 7.47 -7.50
C ILE A 238 14.63 8.91 -6.98
N LYS A 239 14.52 9.89 -7.88
CA LYS A 239 14.40 11.31 -7.56
C LYS A 239 13.20 11.56 -6.65
N MET A 240 12.04 11.12 -7.07
CA MET A 240 10.81 11.36 -6.33
C MET A 240 10.74 10.58 -5.01
N CYS A 241 11.33 9.38 -4.96
CA CYS A 241 11.47 8.61 -3.73
C CYS A 241 12.28 9.38 -2.67
N GLY A 242 13.46 9.88 -3.02
CA GLY A 242 14.27 10.69 -2.11
C GLY A 242 13.62 12.03 -1.73
N TRP A 243 12.99 12.70 -2.70
CA TRP A 243 12.28 13.95 -2.48
C TRP A 243 11.10 13.77 -1.50
N TRP A 244 10.28 12.75 -1.74
CA TRP A 244 9.19 12.38 -0.83
C TRP A 244 9.73 12.02 0.56
N ALA A 245 10.78 11.20 0.66
CA ALA A 245 11.36 10.78 1.94
C ALA A 245 11.84 11.96 2.79
N HIS A 246 12.49 12.96 2.14
CA HIS A 246 12.88 14.22 2.78
C HIS A 246 11.66 15.01 3.25
N ALA A 247 10.69 15.24 2.36
CA ALA A 247 9.49 16.03 2.67
C ALA A 247 8.60 15.37 3.75
N ALA A 248 8.55 14.04 3.78
CA ALA A 248 7.80 13.26 4.77
C ALA A 248 8.51 13.13 6.11
N GLY A 249 9.81 13.44 6.20
CA GLY A 249 10.63 13.12 7.37
C GLY A 249 10.69 11.61 7.64
N TYR A 250 10.70 10.79 6.58
CA TYR A 250 10.46 9.34 6.60
C TYR A 250 11.34 8.56 7.59
N ARG A 251 12.62 8.92 7.71
CA ARG A 251 13.57 8.31 8.65
C ARG A 251 14.10 9.30 9.70
N SER A 252 13.33 10.32 10.02
CA SER A 252 13.75 11.37 10.97
C SER A 252 14.16 10.82 12.34
N ALA A 253 13.47 9.79 12.84
CA ALA A 253 13.81 9.10 14.09
C ALA A 253 15.18 8.39 14.04
N GLU A 254 15.68 8.05 12.83
CA GLU A 254 17.00 7.48 12.61
C GLU A 254 18.07 8.53 12.27
N GLY A 255 17.70 9.83 12.32
CA GLY A 255 18.60 10.96 12.03
C GLY A 255 18.92 11.16 10.55
N CYS A 256 18.19 10.50 9.64
CA CYS A 256 18.32 10.63 8.18
C CYS A 256 16.97 10.77 7.50
N ASP A 257 16.96 11.08 6.21
CA ASP A 257 15.75 11.12 5.40
C ASP A 257 15.47 9.74 4.77
N ILE A 258 16.54 9.05 4.33
CA ILE A 258 16.48 7.74 3.67
C ILE A 258 17.76 6.95 3.97
N LYS A 259 17.70 5.61 3.90
CA LYS A 259 18.86 4.76 4.22
C LYS A 259 19.10 3.67 3.18
N TYR A 260 20.29 3.05 3.26
CA TYR A 260 20.56 1.79 2.58
C TYR A 260 19.55 0.72 3.02
N GLY A 261 19.00 0.00 2.06
CA GLY A 261 17.87 -0.91 2.26
C GLY A 261 16.53 -0.31 1.80
N ASP A 262 16.33 1.02 1.96
CA ASP A 262 15.23 1.72 1.29
C ASP A 262 15.60 1.98 -0.17
N VAL A 263 16.88 2.36 -0.39
CA VAL A 263 17.52 2.61 -1.71
C VAL A 263 18.97 2.13 -1.67
N ALA A 264 19.57 1.84 -2.82
CA ALA A 264 20.96 1.36 -2.89
C ALA A 264 21.99 2.50 -2.75
N TYR A 265 21.88 3.37 -1.73
CA TYR A 265 22.90 4.37 -1.45
C TYR A 265 24.11 3.73 -0.79
N LYS A 266 25.28 3.85 -1.41
CA LYS A 266 26.54 3.27 -0.91
C LYS A 266 27.61 4.34 -0.67
N SER A 267 28.62 3.98 0.11
CA SER A 267 29.78 4.84 0.41
C SER A 267 30.60 5.19 -0.82
N SER A 268 30.47 4.41 -1.92
CA SER A 268 31.14 4.66 -3.21
C SER A 268 30.21 4.40 -4.39
N TYR A 269 30.47 5.08 -5.50
CA TYR A 269 29.82 4.87 -6.80
C TYR A 269 30.71 5.36 -7.94
N GLN A 270 30.40 4.96 -9.16
CA GLN A 270 31.07 5.47 -10.37
C GLN A 270 30.12 6.39 -11.15
N THR A 271 30.68 7.39 -11.79
CA THR A 271 29.92 8.25 -12.69
C THR A 271 29.86 7.63 -14.07
N LYS A 272 28.65 7.52 -14.65
CA LYS A 272 28.43 7.07 -16.03
C LYS A 272 27.75 8.16 -16.84
N PRO A 273 28.21 8.42 -18.10
CA PRO A 273 27.59 9.44 -18.97
C PRO A 273 26.09 9.25 -19.14
N ALA A 274 25.61 8.03 -19.38
CA ALA A 274 24.19 7.74 -19.55
C ALA A 274 23.34 8.15 -18.32
N ILE A 275 23.86 7.88 -17.11
CA ILE A 275 23.19 8.28 -15.85
C ILE A 275 23.19 9.81 -15.72
N THR A 276 24.31 10.46 -15.98
CA THR A 276 24.41 11.92 -15.91
C THR A 276 23.47 12.59 -16.92
N ASN A 277 23.41 12.08 -18.14
CA ASN A 277 22.50 12.58 -19.18
C ASN A 277 21.03 12.40 -18.77
N ALA A 278 20.68 11.25 -18.21
CA ALA A 278 19.32 11.00 -17.74
C ALA A 278 18.93 11.92 -16.57
N ILE A 279 19.84 12.18 -15.62
CA ILE A 279 19.61 13.11 -14.51
C ILE A 279 19.37 14.52 -15.07
N ASN A 280 20.20 14.99 -16.01
CA ASN A 280 20.03 16.29 -16.64
C ASN A 280 18.71 16.38 -17.43
N ALA A 281 18.29 15.31 -18.09
CA ALA A 281 17.04 15.26 -18.86
C ALA A 281 15.78 15.37 -17.99
N VAL A 282 15.85 14.95 -16.72
CA VAL A 282 14.75 15.04 -15.76
C VAL A 282 14.95 16.16 -14.73
N ASP A 283 15.97 17.01 -14.92
CA ASP A 283 16.19 18.16 -14.06
C ASP A 283 15.00 19.13 -14.15
N GLY A 284 14.65 19.76 -13.04
CA GLY A 284 13.47 20.61 -12.92
C GLY A 284 12.11 19.90 -13.04
N LYS A 285 12.09 18.63 -13.46
CA LYS A 285 10.84 17.86 -13.60
C LYS A 285 10.44 17.17 -12.30
N LYS A 286 9.14 16.97 -12.13
CA LYS A 286 8.55 16.29 -10.98
C LYS A 286 7.45 15.32 -11.41
N LEU A 287 7.25 14.26 -10.61
CA LEU A 287 6.14 13.32 -10.73
C LEU A 287 5.25 13.48 -9.49
N VAL A 288 4.04 13.93 -9.69
CA VAL A 288 3.09 14.18 -8.59
C VAL A 288 1.75 13.50 -8.86
N SER A 289 0.97 13.31 -7.83
CA SER A 289 -0.39 12.78 -7.93
C SER A 289 -1.30 13.71 -8.72
N SER A 290 -2.50 13.25 -9.06
CA SER A 290 -3.47 14.03 -9.86
C SER A 290 -3.86 15.36 -9.21
N ASP A 291 -3.72 15.52 -7.88
CA ASP A 291 -3.95 16.77 -7.12
C ASP A 291 -2.66 17.51 -6.77
N GLY A 292 -1.52 17.08 -7.29
CA GLY A 292 -0.26 17.80 -7.17
C GLY A 292 0.57 17.49 -5.93
N GLN A 293 0.24 16.45 -5.16
CA GLN A 293 0.99 16.06 -3.97
C GLN A 293 2.18 15.15 -4.33
N LEU A 294 3.23 15.20 -3.51
CA LEU A 294 4.30 14.22 -3.55
C LEU A 294 3.79 12.87 -3.00
N PHE A 295 4.24 11.79 -3.59
CA PHE A 295 3.92 10.43 -3.16
C PHE A 295 5.15 9.53 -3.28
N PHE A 296 5.18 8.46 -2.52
CA PHE A 296 6.28 7.50 -2.54
C PHE A 296 6.32 6.73 -3.87
N THR A 297 7.38 6.94 -4.65
CA THR A 297 7.60 6.26 -5.92
C THR A 297 8.43 5.00 -5.70
N SER A 298 7.79 3.90 -5.31
CA SER A 298 8.45 2.61 -5.13
C SER A 298 9.01 2.07 -6.44
N TYR A 299 10.14 1.38 -6.37
CA TYR A 299 10.75 0.66 -7.51
C TYR A 299 11.49 -0.60 -7.03
N PHE A 300 11.75 -1.53 -7.93
CA PHE A 300 12.49 -2.76 -7.65
C PHE A 300 12.92 -3.44 -8.96
N ALA A 301 13.82 -4.42 -8.90
CA ALA A 301 14.35 -5.09 -10.10
C ALA A 301 13.24 -5.64 -11.03
N GLY A 302 12.32 -6.42 -10.48
CA GLY A 302 11.17 -6.97 -11.19
C GLY A 302 11.53 -7.90 -12.35
N SER A 303 10.49 -8.36 -13.06
CA SER A 303 10.62 -9.20 -14.27
C SER A 303 10.97 -8.37 -15.52
N SER A 304 11.52 -9.04 -16.55
CA SER A 304 11.90 -8.43 -17.82
C SER A 304 10.75 -8.36 -18.83
N ASN A 305 9.52 -8.27 -18.39
CA ASN A 305 8.32 -8.13 -19.22
C ASN A 305 7.45 -6.94 -18.76
N ALA A 306 6.45 -6.58 -19.58
CA ALA A 306 5.53 -5.50 -19.28
C ALA A 306 4.39 -5.96 -18.35
N ASP A 307 4.69 -6.34 -17.15
CA ASP A 307 3.69 -6.62 -16.11
C ASP A 307 3.69 -5.54 -15.01
N GLY A 308 2.73 -5.59 -14.10
CA GLY A 308 2.62 -4.63 -13.00
C GLY A 308 2.10 -3.24 -13.40
N LYS A 309 1.31 -3.13 -14.48
CA LYS A 309 0.61 -1.89 -14.84
C LYS A 309 -0.22 -1.39 -13.65
N ASN A 310 -0.12 -0.10 -13.36
CA ASN A 310 -0.83 0.56 -12.25
C ASN A 310 -0.50 -0.01 -10.85
N SER A 311 0.63 -0.67 -10.70
CA SER A 311 1.04 -1.29 -9.42
C SER A 311 1.56 -0.27 -8.39
N GLY A 312 1.94 0.94 -8.83
CA GLY A 312 2.64 1.94 -8.01
C GLY A 312 4.10 1.60 -7.73
N ARG A 313 4.62 0.57 -8.39
CA ARG A 313 5.99 0.10 -8.25
C ARG A 313 6.63 -0.06 -9.62
N LEU A 314 7.59 0.79 -9.94
CA LEU A 314 8.33 0.69 -11.18
C LEU A 314 9.21 -0.56 -11.15
N ARG A 315 9.08 -1.43 -12.15
CA ARG A 315 9.98 -2.56 -12.36
C ARG A 315 11.15 -2.12 -13.23
N GLN A 316 12.36 -2.15 -12.70
CA GLN A 316 13.54 -1.67 -13.40
C GLN A 316 13.77 -2.45 -14.70
N ASN A 317 13.74 -3.80 -14.66
CA ASN A 317 13.83 -4.63 -15.85
C ASN A 317 12.64 -4.46 -16.81
N GLY A 318 11.41 -4.34 -16.25
CA GLY A 318 10.20 -4.09 -17.03
C GLY A 318 10.21 -2.73 -17.70
N SER A 319 10.77 -1.69 -17.08
CA SER A 319 10.93 -0.37 -17.71
C SER A 319 11.85 -0.44 -18.93
N ASN A 320 12.93 -1.25 -18.85
CA ASN A 320 13.81 -1.48 -19.98
C ASN A 320 13.11 -2.24 -21.12
N TYR A 321 12.29 -3.23 -20.80
CA TYR A 321 11.46 -3.91 -21.80
C TYR A 321 10.47 -2.95 -22.48
N LEU A 322 9.80 -2.07 -21.72
CA LEU A 322 8.89 -1.09 -22.27
C LEU A 322 9.61 -0.09 -23.20
N ALA A 323 10.81 0.38 -22.83
CA ALA A 323 11.61 1.26 -23.65
C ALA A 323 12.12 0.56 -24.93
N SER A 324 12.71 -0.64 -24.78
CA SER A 324 13.39 -1.33 -25.88
C SER A 324 12.42 -1.99 -26.87
N THR A 325 11.34 -2.61 -26.37
CA THR A 325 10.45 -3.45 -27.17
C THR A 325 9.16 -2.75 -27.54
N LYS A 326 8.68 -1.82 -26.69
CA LYS A 326 7.44 -1.09 -26.91
C LYS A 326 7.67 0.37 -27.31
N SER A 327 8.93 0.82 -27.38
CA SER A 327 9.33 2.19 -27.71
C SER A 327 8.68 3.26 -26.81
N TYR A 328 8.41 2.91 -25.56
CA TYR A 328 7.83 3.83 -24.59
C TYR A 328 8.86 4.88 -24.18
N THR A 329 8.44 6.13 -24.15
CA THR A 329 9.17 7.23 -23.52
C THR A 329 9.17 7.06 -21.98
N TYR A 330 10.08 7.72 -21.30
CA TYR A 330 10.13 7.66 -19.84
C TYR A 330 8.82 8.12 -19.16
N THR A 331 8.12 9.08 -19.77
CA THR A 331 6.82 9.55 -19.27
C THR A 331 5.75 8.47 -19.40
N GLU A 332 5.67 7.79 -20.55
CA GLU A 332 4.74 6.66 -20.73
C GLU A 332 5.05 5.51 -19.79
N ILE A 333 6.34 5.23 -19.52
CA ILE A 333 6.75 4.23 -18.53
C ILE A 333 6.29 4.62 -17.12
N LEU A 334 6.43 5.88 -16.71
CA LEU A 334 5.96 6.37 -15.41
C LEU A 334 4.45 6.29 -15.30
N HIS A 335 3.71 6.69 -16.33
CA HIS A 335 2.26 6.53 -16.40
C HIS A 335 1.83 5.05 -16.31
N TYR A 336 2.55 4.17 -17.00
CA TYR A 336 2.28 2.73 -16.99
C TYR A 336 2.29 2.15 -15.57
N TYR A 337 3.27 2.52 -14.74
CA TYR A 337 3.42 1.95 -13.41
C TYR A 337 2.64 2.69 -12.32
N TYR A 338 2.54 4.02 -12.40
CA TYR A 338 2.04 4.83 -11.29
C TYR A 338 0.59 5.31 -11.44
N ASP A 339 0.05 5.40 -12.66
CA ASP A 339 -1.34 5.83 -12.84
C ASP A 339 -2.32 4.97 -12.06
N LYS A 340 -3.27 5.61 -11.39
CA LYS A 340 -4.36 4.98 -10.62
C LYS A 340 -3.90 3.99 -9.56
N SER A 341 -2.61 3.99 -9.24
CA SER A 341 -2.08 3.10 -8.22
C SER A 341 -2.66 3.43 -6.85
N SER A 342 -3.01 2.40 -6.10
CA SER A 342 -3.39 2.47 -4.69
C SER A 342 -2.24 2.09 -3.75
N TYR A 343 -1.02 1.90 -4.27
CA TYR A 343 0.15 1.54 -3.45
C TYR A 343 0.42 2.56 -2.34
N ASN A 344 0.18 3.85 -2.62
CA ASN A 344 0.36 4.94 -1.67
C ASN A 344 -0.85 5.20 -0.77
N ASN A 345 -1.92 4.41 -0.90
CA ASN A 345 -3.13 4.51 -0.10
C ASN A 345 -3.42 5.93 0.46
N PRO A 346 -4.35 6.69 -0.14
CA PRO A 346 -5.24 6.35 -1.25
C PRO A 346 -4.59 6.38 -2.65
N SER A 347 -5.39 6.18 -3.72
CA SER A 347 -4.89 6.17 -5.10
C SER A 347 -4.28 7.50 -5.52
N VAL A 348 -3.15 7.45 -6.25
CA VAL A 348 -2.50 8.65 -6.81
C VAL A 348 -3.29 9.31 -7.94
N GLY A 349 -4.34 8.67 -8.46
CA GLY A 349 -5.03 9.11 -9.67
C GLY A 349 -4.15 9.03 -10.92
N ILE A 350 -4.46 9.83 -11.93
CA ILE A 350 -3.56 9.99 -13.09
C ILE A 350 -2.41 10.91 -12.66
N VAL A 351 -1.20 10.39 -12.66
CA VAL A 351 -0.03 11.17 -12.25
C VAL A 351 0.26 12.31 -13.23
N LYS A 352 0.87 13.38 -12.75
CA LYS A 352 1.32 14.53 -13.55
C LYS A 352 2.83 14.57 -13.55
N ILE A 353 3.41 14.71 -14.75
CA ILE A 353 4.85 14.88 -14.96
C ILE A 353 5.03 16.29 -15.53
N ASN A 354 5.62 17.20 -14.74
CA ASN A 354 5.75 18.63 -15.07
C ASN A 354 7.22 19.04 -15.06
#